data_111f10ec6f237ef7ca6ed36720afc0e2
#
_entry.id   111f10ec6f237ef7ca6ed36720afc0e2
#
_cell.length_a   1.000
_cell.length_b   1.000
_cell.length_c   1.000
_cell.angle_alpha   90.00
_cell.angle_beta   90.00
_cell.angle_gamma   90.00
#
_symmetry.space_group_name_H-M   'P 1'
#
loop_
_entity.id
_entity.type
_entity.pdbx_description
1 polymer ?
#
loop_
_entity_poly.entity_id
_entity_poly.type
_entity_poly.pdbx_seq_one_letter_code
_entity_poly.pdbx_strand_id
1 'polypeptide(L)'
;MKIAMFCIPAHGHTNPTLGVVRELISRGHEVWYYSYEMMRGKIEAAGAHFVPCDAYDPQMRLSAEDSARIGKDLAFSTELIVRVTLALDDAVIADMQRLAPDVIVGDSMAFWAKLIARKLNIPFVSSTTTFAFNKESSKVMPSSRGSMLSFLTSLRKINKSLDLLREKGYQVGSVLDILQNDQETDTVVYTSREFQPCAETFSDHYTFAGPILRPVDTPLEKSGLPTVYISLGTVDNRHPDFYRNCLAALRDAPCRVIMSVGEGTDIAALGEIPGNITVQNRVDQMAVLAVSDAFVTHCGMNSVSEALYFGVPLLLFPLTPEEQGVANRVSALGAGLFLKEDTPDSIRAGIDAVLNADNLRASAKSLGDSFRRCGGAKAAADKIENTAGKPAHFSQPQPIMTPGQKAQALVGTTALILLLIALFTHGTVRRILLILGAILGLGSNIFRFLDKGKQ
;
A
#
# COMPACT_ATOMS: atom_id res chain seq x y z
N MET A 1 23.62 -16.36 -4.50
CA MET A 1 23.62 -14.95 -4.04
C MET A 1 23.05 -14.88 -2.63
N LYS A 2 23.48 -13.89 -1.86
CA LYS A 2 22.90 -13.53 -0.55
C LYS A 2 21.94 -12.36 -0.73
N ILE A 3 20.71 -12.52 -0.31
CA ILE A 3 19.63 -11.55 -0.47
C ILE A 3 19.15 -11.13 0.92
N ALA A 4 19.19 -9.83 1.23
CA ALA A 4 18.61 -9.29 2.45
C ALA A 4 17.22 -8.75 2.15
N MET A 5 16.18 -9.30 2.77
CA MET A 5 14.79 -8.84 2.61
C MET A 5 14.33 -8.15 3.87
N PHE A 6 13.67 -7.00 3.73
CA PHE A 6 13.09 -6.23 4.83
C PHE A 6 11.58 -6.07 4.63
N CYS A 7 10.81 -6.40 5.65
CA CYS A 7 9.35 -6.31 5.59
C CYS A 7 8.76 -5.89 6.93
N ILE A 8 7.69 -5.09 6.88
CA ILE A 8 6.91 -4.74 8.07
C ILE A 8 6.11 -5.95 8.60
N PRO A 9 5.72 -5.96 9.89
CA PRO A 9 4.99 -7.08 10.52
C PRO A 9 3.50 -7.09 10.15
N ALA A 10 3.19 -7.10 8.86
CA ALA A 10 1.82 -7.13 8.36
C ALA A 10 1.62 -8.32 7.43
N HIS A 11 0.54 -9.08 7.66
CA HIS A 11 0.23 -10.25 6.83
C HIS A 11 0.07 -9.91 5.35
N GLY A 12 -0.56 -8.76 5.03
CA GLY A 12 -0.74 -8.27 3.68
C GLY A 12 0.56 -7.99 2.95
N HIS A 13 1.63 -7.64 3.67
CA HIS A 13 2.96 -7.36 3.14
C HIS A 13 3.84 -8.61 3.10
N THR A 14 3.82 -9.43 4.15
CA THR A 14 4.65 -10.64 4.24
C THR A 14 4.17 -11.74 3.30
N ASN A 15 2.87 -12.04 3.25
CA ASN A 15 2.36 -13.20 2.50
C ASN A 15 2.76 -13.21 1.01
N PRO A 16 2.65 -12.09 0.23
CA PRO A 16 3.07 -12.09 -1.17
C PRO A 16 4.54 -12.41 -1.37
N THR A 17 5.41 -12.00 -0.43
CA THR A 17 6.86 -12.20 -0.56
C THR A 17 7.29 -13.63 -0.29
N LEU A 18 6.50 -14.44 0.46
CA LEU A 18 6.88 -15.82 0.80
C LEU A 18 7.01 -16.72 -0.42
N GLY A 19 6.20 -16.49 -1.46
CA GLY A 19 6.33 -17.19 -2.73
C GLY A 19 7.63 -16.83 -3.45
N VAL A 20 8.03 -15.56 -3.42
CA VAL A 20 9.31 -15.09 -3.97
C VAL A 20 10.49 -15.71 -3.22
N VAL A 21 10.41 -15.76 -1.88
CA VAL A 21 11.43 -16.41 -1.04
C VAL A 21 11.63 -17.86 -1.44
N ARG A 22 10.54 -18.64 -1.56
CA ARG A 22 10.62 -20.05 -1.99
C ARG A 22 11.26 -20.20 -3.37
N GLU A 23 10.89 -19.32 -4.31
CA GLU A 23 11.45 -19.33 -5.66
C GLU A 23 12.96 -19.03 -5.63
N LEU A 24 13.40 -18.00 -4.91
CA LEU A 24 14.82 -17.66 -4.77
C LEU A 24 15.63 -18.80 -4.14
N ILE A 25 15.10 -19.42 -3.08
CA ILE A 25 15.77 -20.56 -2.42
C ILE A 25 15.82 -21.76 -3.36
N SER A 26 14.77 -22.05 -4.13
CA SER A 26 14.78 -23.13 -5.11
C SER A 26 15.82 -22.96 -6.21
N ARG A 27 16.24 -21.70 -6.48
CA ARG A 27 17.32 -21.33 -7.39
C ARG A 27 18.72 -21.38 -6.73
N GLY A 28 18.80 -21.76 -5.45
CA GLY A 28 20.08 -21.90 -4.71
C GLY A 28 20.57 -20.58 -4.09
N HIS A 29 19.70 -19.61 -3.86
CA HIS A 29 20.05 -18.38 -3.16
C HIS A 29 19.83 -18.49 -1.67
N GLU A 30 20.56 -17.70 -0.87
CA GLU A 30 20.37 -17.53 0.56
C GLU A 30 19.57 -16.26 0.82
N VAL A 31 18.44 -16.38 1.52
CA VAL A 31 17.56 -15.25 1.85
C VAL A 31 17.59 -14.99 3.35
N TRP A 32 18.03 -13.81 3.73
CA TRP A 32 18.02 -13.29 5.11
C TRP A 32 16.87 -12.32 5.26
N TYR A 33 15.85 -12.72 6.04
CA TYR A 33 14.58 -12.01 6.10
C TYR A 33 14.44 -11.25 7.43
N TYR A 34 14.59 -9.93 7.38
CA TYR A 34 14.48 -8.99 8.48
C TYR A 34 13.00 -8.61 8.69
N SER A 35 12.41 -9.08 9.77
CA SER A 35 11.02 -8.79 10.14
C SER A 35 10.83 -8.98 11.65
N TYR A 36 9.59 -9.09 12.09
CA TYR A 36 9.23 -9.14 13.51
C TYR A 36 8.79 -10.54 13.90
N GLU A 37 8.97 -10.88 15.19
CA GLU A 37 8.81 -12.22 15.75
C GLU A 37 7.48 -12.89 15.34
N MET A 38 6.39 -12.12 15.28
CA MET A 38 5.08 -12.64 14.87
C MET A 38 5.04 -13.25 13.46
N MET A 39 6.02 -12.95 12.61
CA MET A 39 6.12 -13.47 11.24
C MET A 39 7.11 -14.64 11.10
N ARG A 40 7.93 -14.93 12.13
CA ARG A 40 9.00 -15.93 12.11
C ARG A 40 8.56 -17.25 11.48
N GLY A 41 7.52 -17.88 12.02
CA GLY A 41 7.11 -19.22 11.61
C GLY A 41 6.80 -19.32 10.10
N LYS A 42 6.18 -18.28 9.51
CA LYS A 42 5.86 -18.23 8.08
C LYS A 42 7.11 -18.03 7.22
N ILE A 43 8.04 -17.20 7.69
CA ILE A 43 9.27 -16.86 7.00
C ILE A 43 10.21 -18.06 6.97
N GLU A 44 10.42 -18.70 8.12
CA GLU A 44 11.23 -19.91 8.23
C GLU A 44 10.61 -21.09 7.45
N ALA A 45 9.28 -21.22 7.46
CA ALA A 45 8.57 -22.21 6.63
C ALA A 45 8.71 -21.96 5.11
N ALA A 46 9.05 -20.75 4.70
CA ALA A 46 9.42 -20.45 3.32
C ALA A 46 10.89 -20.74 3.01
N GLY A 47 11.71 -21.10 4.02
CA GLY A 47 13.12 -21.49 3.91
C GLY A 47 14.11 -20.33 4.13
N ALA A 48 13.68 -19.13 4.48
CA ALA A 48 14.58 -18.01 4.74
C ALA A 48 15.19 -18.07 6.15
N HIS A 49 16.36 -17.46 6.30
CA HIS A 49 16.96 -17.16 7.59
C HIS A 49 16.23 -15.95 8.22
N PHE A 50 15.45 -16.17 9.25
CA PHE A 50 14.74 -15.08 9.93
C PHE A 50 15.69 -14.27 10.83
N VAL A 51 15.62 -12.94 10.72
CA VAL A 51 16.34 -11.99 11.57
C VAL A 51 15.32 -11.10 12.28
N PRO A 52 15.22 -11.17 13.64
CA PRO A 52 14.22 -10.42 14.38
C PRO A 52 14.60 -8.93 14.48
N CYS A 53 13.71 -8.05 14.04
CA CYS A 53 13.84 -6.60 14.22
C CYS A 53 13.35 -6.12 15.60
N ASP A 54 12.51 -6.90 16.29
CA ASP A 54 12.00 -6.59 17.64
C ASP A 54 13.10 -6.35 18.68
N ALA A 55 14.26 -7.00 18.51
CA ALA A 55 15.38 -6.85 19.42
C ALA A 55 16.01 -5.44 19.35
N TYR A 56 15.82 -4.73 18.25
CA TYR A 56 16.42 -3.41 18.00
C TYR A 56 15.44 -2.26 18.19
N ASP A 57 14.12 -2.53 18.08
CA ASP A 57 13.09 -1.51 18.30
C ASP A 57 11.95 -2.03 19.18
N PRO A 58 12.14 -2.13 20.52
CA PRO A 58 11.07 -2.49 21.43
C PRO A 58 9.92 -1.47 21.45
N GLN A 59 10.10 -0.28 20.85
CA GLN A 59 9.09 0.79 20.79
C GLN A 59 8.16 0.69 19.57
N MET A 60 8.37 -0.26 18.66
CA MET A 60 7.49 -0.51 17.51
C MET A 60 6.11 -1.09 17.90
N ARG A 61 5.85 -1.32 19.17
CA ARG A 61 4.49 -1.59 19.66
C ARG A 61 3.69 -0.29 19.68
N LEU A 62 3.12 0.04 18.53
CA LEU A 62 2.24 1.19 18.39
C LEU A 62 0.95 0.97 19.18
N SER A 63 0.47 2.01 19.85
CA SER A 63 -0.88 2.03 20.40
C SER A 63 -1.91 1.97 19.27
N ALA A 64 -3.16 1.58 19.56
CA ALA A 64 -4.24 1.64 18.58
C ALA A 64 -4.44 3.07 18.04
N GLU A 65 -4.25 4.09 18.91
CA GLU A 65 -4.34 5.50 18.53
C GLU A 65 -3.23 5.90 17.57
N ASP A 66 -1.98 5.52 17.84
CA ASP A 66 -0.85 5.82 16.96
C ASP A 66 -0.96 5.08 15.63
N SER A 67 -1.43 3.83 15.65
CA SER A 67 -1.69 3.07 14.43
C SER A 67 -2.74 3.76 13.54
N ALA A 68 -3.78 4.34 14.13
CA ALA A 68 -4.82 5.08 13.41
C ALA A 68 -4.32 6.42 12.82
N ARG A 69 -3.18 6.95 13.27
CA ARG A 69 -2.55 8.18 12.75
C ARG A 69 -1.66 7.93 11.55
N ILE A 70 -1.14 6.70 11.38
CA ILE A 70 -0.29 6.34 10.24
C ILE A 70 -1.05 6.59 8.93
N GLY A 71 -0.41 7.27 7.99
CA GLY A 71 -1.00 7.66 6.71
C GLY A 71 -1.96 8.86 6.75
N LYS A 72 -2.47 9.26 7.95
CA LYS A 72 -3.32 10.45 8.13
C LYS A 72 -2.54 11.67 8.61
N ASP A 73 -1.55 11.46 9.48
CA ASP A 73 -0.65 12.49 10.00
C ASP A 73 0.75 12.27 9.40
N LEU A 74 1.08 13.06 8.38
CA LEU A 74 2.34 12.92 7.66
C LEU A 74 3.56 13.25 8.55
N ALA A 75 3.44 14.20 9.49
CA ALA A 75 4.53 14.53 10.40
C ALA A 75 4.80 13.37 11.36
N PHE A 76 3.75 12.79 11.93
CA PHE A 76 3.86 11.61 12.79
C PHE A 76 4.42 10.41 12.02
N SER A 77 3.90 10.13 10.82
CA SER A 77 4.39 9.04 9.97
C SER A 77 5.88 9.21 9.64
N THR A 78 6.32 10.46 9.34
CA THR A 78 7.73 10.75 9.09
C THR A 78 8.59 10.55 10.35
N GLU A 79 8.13 11.02 11.50
CA GLU A 79 8.82 10.83 12.78
C GLU A 79 8.97 9.34 13.10
N LEU A 80 7.94 8.54 12.88
CA LEU A 80 7.97 7.09 13.06
C LEU A 80 9.01 6.43 12.14
N ILE A 81 9.01 6.76 10.86
CA ILE A 81 9.98 6.24 9.88
C ILE A 81 11.42 6.56 10.34
N VAL A 82 11.67 7.79 10.72
CA VAL A 82 12.99 8.23 11.18
C VAL A 82 13.40 7.48 12.45
N ARG A 83 12.51 7.37 13.43
CA ARG A 83 12.77 6.67 14.69
C ARG A 83 13.11 5.20 14.46
N VAL A 84 12.32 4.49 13.63
CA VAL A 84 12.57 3.08 13.29
C VAL A 84 13.91 2.94 12.56
N THR A 85 14.18 3.80 11.57
CA THR A 85 15.43 3.75 10.82
C THR A 85 16.64 3.91 11.75
N LEU A 86 16.58 4.88 12.69
CA LEU A 86 17.68 5.14 13.63
C LEU A 86 17.83 4.03 14.68
N ALA A 87 16.74 3.43 15.13
CA ALA A 87 16.78 2.31 16.07
C ALA A 87 17.45 1.06 15.44
N LEU A 88 17.25 0.85 14.15
CA LEU A 88 17.84 -0.25 13.39
C LEU A 88 19.25 0.03 12.87
N ASP A 89 19.69 1.33 12.80
CA ASP A 89 20.88 1.76 12.08
C ASP A 89 22.13 0.94 12.44
N ASP A 90 22.62 1.05 13.68
CA ASP A 90 23.91 0.47 14.08
C ASP A 90 23.92 -1.06 13.90
N ALA A 91 22.87 -1.75 14.31
CA ALA A 91 22.78 -3.20 14.26
C ALA A 91 22.62 -3.74 12.83
N VAL A 92 21.72 -3.15 12.04
CA VAL A 92 21.48 -3.59 10.67
C VAL A 92 22.63 -3.22 9.75
N ILE A 93 23.29 -2.06 9.95
CA ILE A 93 24.50 -1.72 9.20
C ILE A 93 25.63 -2.74 9.47
N ALA A 94 25.87 -3.09 10.74
CA ALA A 94 26.85 -4.11 11.10
C ALA A 94 26.51 -5.48 10.48
N ASP A 95 25.25 -5.86 10.49
CA ASP A 95 24.77 -7.09 9.85
C ASP A 95 24.98 -7.07 8.33
N MET A 96 24.65 -5.97 7.64
CA MET A 96 24.85 -5.83 6.20
C MET A 96 26.33 -5.90 5.83
N GLN A 97 27.21 -5.28 6.63
CA GLN A 97 28.67 -5.36 6.41
C GLN A 97 29.21 -6.78 6.58
N ARG A 98 28.70 -7.54 7.56
CA ARG A 98 29.08 -8.93 7.83
C ARG A 98 28.51 -9.89 6.78
N LEU A 99 27.22 -9.72 6.43
CA LEU A 99 26.50 -10.55 5.46
C LEU A 99 27.02 -10.31 4.05
N ALA A 100 27.34 -9.04 3.73
CA ALA A 100 27.70 -8.57 2.39
C ALA A 100 26.68 -9.06 1.34
N PRO A 101 25.40 -8.65 1.42
CA PRO A 101 24.38 -9.13 0.50
C PRO A 101 24.61 -8.56 -0.90
N ASP A 102 24.29 -9.36 -1.92
CA ASP A 102 24.35 -8.95 -3.32
C ASP A 102 23.25 -7.95 -3.68
N VAL A 103 22.12 -8.00 -2.96
CA VAL A 103 20.97 -7.12 -3.15
C VAL A 103 20.15 -7.00 -1.86
N ILE A 104 19.57 -5.81 -1.65
CA ILE A 104 18.55 -5.57 -0.63
C ILE A 104 17.19 -5.49 -1.31
N VAL A 105 16.22 -6.26 -0.80
CA VAL A 105 14.81 -6.19 -1.20
C VAL A 105 14.03 -5.58 -0.05
N GLY A 106 13.39 -4.44 -0.27
CA GLY A 106 12.62 -3.73 0.75
C GLY A 106 11.14 -3.68 0.43
N ASP A 107 10.30 -4.11 1.38
CA ASP A 107 8.87 -3.81 1.32
C ASP A 107 8.65 -2.29 1.23
N SER A 108 7.69 -1.86 0.44
CA SER A 108 7.41 -0.45 0.16
C SER A 108 7.07 0.38 1.42
N MET A 109 6.70 -0.28 2.52
CA MET A 109 6.48 0.34 3.83
C MET A 109 7.68 0.18 4.78
N ALA A 110 8.64 -0.70 4.46
CA ALA A 110 9.90 -0.82 5.20
C ALA A 110 10.93 0.19 4.67
N PHE A 111 10.63 1.47 4.81
CA PHE A 111 11.39 2.59 4.22
C PHE A 111 12.87 2.60 4.59
N TRP A 112 13.24 2.06 5.77
CA TRP A 112 14.62 1.92 6.21
C TRP A 112 15.45 1.04 5.26
N ALA A 113 14.86 0.07 4.59
CA ALA A 113 15.58 -0.80 3.66
C ALA A 113 16.21 -0.01 2.49
N LYS A 114 15.44 0.88 1.85
CA LYS A 114 15.92 1.77 0.78
C LYS A 114 17.02 2.72 1.29
N LEU A 115 16.82 3.27 2.49
CA LEU A 115 17.78 4.19 3.09
C LEU A 115 19.11 3.49 3.41
N ILE A 116 19.06 2.30 3.98
CA ILE A 116 20.24 1.47 4.28
C ILE A 116 20.95 1.05 2.99
N ALA A 117 20.21 0.57 1.99
CA ALA A 117 20.77 0.19 0.69
C ALA A 117 21.52 1.36 0.04
N ARG A 118 20.94 2.56 0.03
CA ARG A 118 21.58 3.79 -0.48
C ARG A 118 22.83 4.14 0.33
N LYS A 119 22.77 4.11 1.67
CA LYS A 119 23.89 4.44 2.56
C LYS A 119 25.07 3.49 2.34
N LEU A 120 24.83 2.21 2.12
CA LEU A 120 25.85 1.19 1.91
C LEU A 120 26.21 0.96 0.43
N ASN A 121 25.55 1.64 -0.49
CA ASN A 121 25.70 1.45 -1.94
C ASN A 121 25.50 -0.01 -2.38
N ILE A 122 24.46 -0.67 -1.83
CA ILE A 122 24.05 -2.03 -2.19
C ILE A 122 22.89 -1.95 -3.18
N PRO A 123 22.84 -2.77 -4.26
CA PRO A 123 21.71 -2.83 -5.17
C PRO A 123 20.37 -3.00 -4.44
N PHE A 124 19.31 -2.34 -4.90
CA PHE A 124 18.04 -2.30 -4.20
C PHE A 124 16.86 -2.61 -5.11
N VAL A 125 15.95 -3.44 -4.63
CA VAL A 125 14.64 -3.70 -5.24
C VAL A 125 13.54 -3.33 -4.26
N SER A 126 12.59 -2.51 -4.69
CA SER A 126 11.37 -2.26 -3.93
C SER A 126 10.35 -3.37 -4.16
N SER A 127 9.72 -3.84 -3.09
CA SER A 127 8.67 -4.87 -3.08
C SER A 127 7.34 -4.21 -2.71
N THR A 128 6.43 -4.04 -3.68
CA THR A 128 5.20 -3.25 -3.54
C THR A 128 3.98 -4.16 -3.55
N THR A 129 3.33 -4.30 -2.40
CA THR A 129 2.19 -5.20 -2.17
C THR A 129 0.83 -4.54 -2.41
N THR A 130 0.82 -3.25 -2.68
CA THR A 130 -0.33 -2.46 -3.09
C THR A 130 -0.13 -1.94 -4.52
N PHE A 131 -0.88 -0.93 -4.94
CA PHE A 131 -0.57 -0.24 -6.20
C PHE A 131 0.77 0.50 -6.11
N ALA A 132 1.49 0.54 -7.23
CA ALA A 132 2.62 1.43 -7.38
C ALA A 132 2.14 2.88 -7.53
N PHE A 133 2.87 3.81 -6.91
CA PHE A 133 2.53 5.23 -6.91
C PHE A 133 3.56 6.07 -7.63
N ASN A 134 3.07 6.92 -8.52
CA ASN A 134 3.79 8.05 -9.10
C ASN A 134 2.87 9.27 -9.14
N LYS A 135 3.30 10.35 -9.76
CA LYS A 135 2.54 11.61 -9.84
C LYS A 135 1.16 11.42 -10.51
N GLU A 136 1.04 10.54 -11.49
CA GLU A 136 -0.21 10.32 -12.23
C GLU A 136 -1.14 9.36 -11.46
N SER A 137 -0.64 8.22 -11.02
CA SER A 137 -1.45 7.24 -10.27
C SER A 137 -1.94 7.78 -8.92
N SER A 138 -1.18 8.68 -8.29
CA SER A 138 -1.59 9.35 -7.04
C SER A 138 -2.83 10.24 -7.21
N LYS A 139 -3.13 10.73 -8.42
CA LYS A 139 -4.30 11.59 -8.69
C LYS A 139 -5.62 10.80 -8.71
N VAL A 140 -5.57 9.53 -9.04
CA VAL A 140 -6.76 8.67 -9.11
C VAL A 140 -7.05 7.94 -7.81
N MET A 141 -6.13 8.03 -6.84
CA MET A 141 -6.35 7.47 -5.50
C MET A 141 -7.09 8.46 -4.60
N PRO A 142 -7.97 7.98 -3.72
CA PRO A 142 -8.65 8.84 -2.77
C PRO A 142 -7.63 9.58 -1.91
N SER A 143 -7.55 10.89 -2.03
CA SER A 143 -6.75 11.70 -1.11
C SER A 143 -7.63 12.08 0.08
N SER A 144 -7.15 11.85 1.30
CA SER A 144 -7.71 12.56 2.44
C SER A 144 -7.50 14.05 2.17
N ARG A 145 -8.58 14.83 2.18
CA ARG A 145 -8.53 16.30 2.08
C ARG A 145 -7.92 16.90 3.35
N GLY A 146 -6.70 16.43 3.73
CA GLY A 146 -5.85 17.10 4.67
C GLY A 146 -5.51 18.46 4.10
N SER A 147 -5.86 19.54 4.80
CA SER A 147 -5.71 20.86 4.25
C SER A 147 -4.24 21.11 3.87
N MET A 148 -4.00 21.74 2.75
CA MET A 148 -2.68 22.25 2.34
C MET A 148 -2.02 23.05 3.49
N LEU A 149 -2.83 23.68 4.33
CA LEU A 149 -2.37 24.38 5.53
C LEU A 149 -1.78 23.42 6.58
N SER A 150 -2.40 22.27 6.82
CA SER A 150 -1.88 21.23 7.72
C SER A 150 -0.54 20.70 7.20
N PHE A 151 -0.41 20.44 5.91
CA PHE A 151 0.85 20.05 5.28
C PHE A 151 1.94 21.11 5.50
N LEU A 152 1.64 22.38 5.22
CA LEU A 152 2.61 23.49 5.38
C LEU A 152 3.06 23.66 6.83
N THR A 153 2.14 23.55 7.80
CA THR A 153 2.48 23.61 9.24
C THR A 153 3.31 22.42 9.69
N SER A 154 3.14 21.26 9.07
CA SER A 154 3.89 20.04 9.37
C SER A 154 5.30 20.03 8.79
N LEU A 155 5.57 20.78 7.71
CA LEU A 155 6.87 20.79 7.01
C LEU A 155 8.08 21.05 7.93
N ARG A 156 7.92 21.94 8.92
CA ARG A 156 9.02 22.23 9.87
C ARG A 156 9.37 21.02 10.75
N LYS A 157 8.33 20.30 11.21
CA LYS A 157 8.52 19.07 12.02
C LYS A 157 9.12 17.96 11.17
N ILE A 158 8.59 17.77 9.95
CA ILE A 158 9.10 16.80 8.98
C ILE A 158 10.57 17.04 8.71
N ASN A 159 10.97 18.26 8.36
CA ASN A 159 12.38 18.58 8.06
C ASN A 159 13.28 18.34 9.27
N LYS A 160 12.85 18.72 10.48
CA LYS A 160 13.62 18.46 11.70
C LYS A 160 13.85 16.95 11.93
N SER A 161 12.84 16.11 11.65
CA SER A 161 13.00 14.66 11.74
C SER A 161 13.98 14.15 10.67
N LEU A 162 13.89 14.64 9.43
CA LEU A 162 14.83 14.27 8.36
C LEU A 162 16.27 14.71 8.62
N ASP A 163 16.48 15.83 9.35
CA ASP A 163 17.82 16.28 9.72
C ASP A 163 18.53 15.25 10.60
N LEU A 164 17.81 14.52 11.47
CA LEU A 164 18.39 13.44 12.27
C LEU A 164 18.96 12.30 11.39
N LEU A 165 18.29 11.97 10.28
CA LEU A 165 18.82 11.00 9.32
C LEU A 165 20.06 11.53 8.62
N ARG A 166 20.06 12.80 8.21
CA ARG A 166 21.22 13.46 7.56
C ARG A 166 22.43 13.48 8.46
N GLU A 167 22.25 13.78 9.76
CA GLU A 167 23.32 13.75 10.77
C GLU A 167 23.94 12.35 10.93
N LYS A 168 23.16 11.30 10.71
CA LYS A 168 23.61 9.90 10.68
C LYS A 168 24.17 9.45 9.31
N GLY A 169 24.33 10.37 8.37
CA GLY A 169 24.92 10.10 7.05
C GLY A 169 23.95 9.53 6.00
N TYR A 170 22.64 9.53 6.26
CA TYR A 170 21.66 9.15 5.25
C TYR A 170 21.44 10.26 4.23
N GLN A 171 21.42 9.89 2.95
CA GLN A 171 21.14 10.83 1.87
C GLN A 171 19.62 10.94 1.66
N VAL A 172 19.01 11.97 2.24
CA VAL A 172 17.57 12.22 2.17
C VAL A 172 17.29 13.66 1.79
N GLY A 173 16.57 13.88 0.68
CA GLY A 173 16.17 15.20 0.21
C GLY A 173 14.86 15.68 0.86
N SER A 174 13.85 14.86 0.80
CA SER A 174 12.50 15.16 1.31
C SER A 174 11.79 13.89 1.78
N VAL A 175 10.65 14.05 2.45
CA VAL A 175 9.81 12.90 2.82
C VAL A 175 9.32 12.13 1.60
N LEU A 176 9.08 12.78 0.48
CA LEU A 176 8.65 12.12 -0.76
C LEU A 176 9.75 11.23 -1.35
N ASP A 177 11.03 11.60 -1.18
CA ASP A 177 12.18 10.78 -1.57
C ASP A 177 12.24 9.45 -0.79
N ILE A 178 11.67 9.42 0.41
CA ILE A 178 11.54 8.21 1.22
C ILE A 178 10.31 7.40 0.78
N LEU A 179 9.15 8.05 0.71
CA LEU A 179 7.84 7.40 0.53
C LEU A 179 7.59 6.90 -0.89
N GLN A 180 8.20 7.49 -1.90
CA GLN A 180 7.98 7.16 -3.31
C GLN A 180 9.23 6.56 -3.94
N ASN A 181 9.04 5.62 -4.83
CA ASN A 181 10.07 5.20 -5.75
C ASN A 181 10.04 6.11 -6.99
N ASP A 182 11.23 6.41 -7.51
CA ASP A 182 11.36 7.09 -8.79
C ASP A 182 11.21 6.09 -9.96
N GLN A 183 11.34 6.58 -11.19
CA GLN A 183 11.23 5.77 -12.39
C GLN A 183 12.45 4.87 -12.64
N GLU A 184 13.53 5.04 -11.89
CA GLU A 184 14.79 4.29 -12.01
C GLU A 184 14.98 3.25 -10.90
N THR A 185 14.14 3.26 -9.87
CA THR A 185 14.15 2.26 -8.79
C THR A 185 13.56 0.95 -9.28
N ASP A 186 14.37 -0.11 -9.32
CA ASP A 186 13.89 -1.45 -9.62
C ASP A 186 12.80 -1.87 -8.63
N THR A 187 11.60 -2.17 -9.15
CA THR A 187 10.41 -2.38 -8.33
C THR A 187 9.63 -3.61 -8.80
N VAL A 188 9.30 -4.49 -7.87
CA VAL A 188 8.34 -5.59 -8.06
C VAL A 188 6.99 -5.15 -7.54
N VAL A 189 5.95 -5.25 -8.37
CA VAL A 189 4.57 -4.92 -8.01
C VAL A 189 3.72 -6.19 -8.12
N TYR A 190 3.05 -6.57 -7.04
CA TYR A 190 2.28 -7.82 -6.97
C TYR A 190 0.87 -7.67 -7.57
N THR A 191 0.81 -7.06 -8.75
CA THR A 191 -0.42 -6.97 -9.56
C THR A 191 -0.09 -6.97 -11.05
N SER A 192 -1.11 -6.99 -11.92
CA SER A 192 -0.91 -6.87 -13.37
C SER A 192 -0.93 -5.41 -13.82
N ARG A 193 -0.38 -5.14 -15.02
CA ARG A 193 -0.49 -3.82 -15.65
C ARG A 193 -1.94 -3.42 -15.88
N GLU A 194 -2.80 -4.37 -16.22
CA GLU A 194 -4.23 -4.14 -16.46
C GLU A 194 -4.96 -3.71 -15.18
N PHE A 195 -4.55 -4.23 -14.02
CA PHE A 195 -5.16 -3.84 -12.74
C PHE A 195 -4.51 -2.60 -12.12
N GLN A 196 -3.24 -2.33 -12.39
CA GLN A 196 -2.53 -1.12 -11.93
C GLN A 196 -3.14 0.15 -12.56
N PRO A 197 -3.54 1.16 -11.76
CA PRO A 197 -3.91 2.48 -12.30
C PRO A 197 -2.74 3.16 -13.00
N CYS A 198 -2.97 3.78 -14.16
CA CYS A 198 -1.96 4.51 -14.95
C CYS A 198 -0.69 3.70 -15.22
N ALA A 199 -0.83 2.39 -15.51
CA ALA A 199 0.30 1.47 -15.70
C ALA A 199 1.26 1.91 -16.82
N GLU A 200 0.76 2.62 -17.82
CA GLU A 200 1.52 3.17 -18.96
C GLU A 200 2.52 4.25 -18.54
N THR A 201 2.36 4.81 -17.34
CA THR A 201 3.24 5.88 -16.81
C THR A 201 4.44 5.36 -16.03
N PHE A 202 4.55 4.04 -15.84
CA PHE A 202 5.65 3.38 -15.14
C PHE A 202 6.68 2.85 -16.13
N SER A 203 7.96 3.07 -15.82
CA SER A 203 9.10 2.63 -16.65
C SER A 203 9.29 1.11 -16.61
N ASP A 204 10.28 0.62 -17.38
CA ASP A 204 10.67 -0.80 -17.41
C ASP A 204 11.40 -1.26 -16.13
N HIS A 205 11.70 -0.33 -15.21
CA HIS A 205 12.16 -0.69 -13.87
C HIS A 205 11.06 -1.34 -13.03
N TYR A 206 9.78 -1.14 -13.38
CA TYR A 206 8.64 -1.73 -12.69
C TYR A 206 8.23 -3.07 -13.31
N THR A 207 8.43 -4.15 -12.57
CA THR A 207 7.97 -5.49 -12.95
C THR A 207 6.62 -5.78 -12.29
N PHE A 208 5.56 -5.84 -13.09
CA PHE A 208 4.23 -6.24 -12.63
C PHE A 208 4.16 -7.77 -12.61
N ALA A 209 4.52 -8.35 -11.47
CA ALA A 209 4.65 -9.79 -11.30
C ALA A 209 3.29 -10.52 -11.18
N GLY A 210 2.21 -9.79 -10.94
CA GLY A 210 0.92 -10.38 -10.58
C GLY A 210 0.88 -10.83 -9.11
N PRO A 211 -0.28 -11.20 -8.60
CA PRO A 211 -0.41 -11.72 -7.24
C PRO A 211 0.31 -13.05 -7.10
N ILE A 212 1.02 -13.23 -5.98
CA ILE A 212 1.71 -14.47 -5.65
C ILE A 212 0.85 -15.21 -4.64
N LEU A 213 0.17 -16.23 -5.12
CA LEU A 213 -0.81 -16.97 -4.37
C LEU A 213 -0.20 -18.24 -3.77
N ARG A 214 -0.66 -18.61 -2.58
CA ARG A 214 -0.37 -19.92 -2.03
C ARG A 214 -1.21 -21.00 -2.73
N PRO A 215 -0.71 -22.24 -2.83
CA PRO A 215 -1.52 -23.35 -3.32
C PRO A 215 -2.79 -23.54 -2.50
N VAL A 216 -3.79 -24.15 -3.08
CA VAL A 216 -4.98 -24.65 -2.36
C VAL A 216 -4.59 -26.00 -1.76
N ASP A 217 -4.41 -26.02 -0.44
CA ASP A 217 -3.96 -27.25 0.25
C ASP A 217 -5.05 -28.32 0.30
N THR A 218 -6.32 -27.90 0.56
CA THR A 218 -7.46 -28.81 0.64
C THR A 218 -8.60 -28.21 -0.19
N PRO A 219 -8.78 -28.66 -1.44
CA PRO A 219 -9.88 -28.19 -2.28
C PRO A 219 -11.25 -28.48 -1.66
N LEU A 220 -12.15 -27.51 -1.71
CA LEU A 220 -13.54 -27.69 -1.35
C LEU A 220 -14.34 -28.22 -2.56
N GLU A 221 -15.37 -28.99 -2.27
CA GLU A 221 -16.31 -29.41 -3.32
C GLU A 221 -17.23 -28.24 -3.69
N LYS A 222 -17.45 -28.07 -4.99
CA LYS A 222 -18.39 -27.09 -5.50
C LYS A 222 -19.83 -27.54 -5.17
N SER A 223 -20.60 -26.65 -4.56
CA SER A 223 -22.03 -26.90 -4.27
C SER A 223 -22.85 -26.92 -5.56
N GLY A 224 -24.00 -27.59 -5.51
CA GLY A 224 -25.04 -27.47 -6.56
C GLY A 224 -25.76 -26.10 -6.54
N LEU A 225 -25.55 -25.29 -5.49
CA LEU A 225 -26.05 -23.93 -5.35
C LEU A 225 -24.92 -22.94 -5.53
N PRO A 226 -25.16 -21.68 -5.94
CA PRO A 226 -24.17 -20.62 -5.93
C PRO A 226 -23.54 -20.47 -4.55
N THR A 227 -22.24 -20.28 -4.50
CA THR A 227 -21.49 -20.09 -3.24
C THR A 227 -21.08 -18.63 -3.08
N VAL A 228 -21.50 -18.01 -1.99
CA VAL A 228 -21.14 -16.63 -1.61
C VAL A 228 -20.14 -16.68 -0.48
N TYR A 229 -18.98 -16.06 -0.67
CA TYR A 229 -18.00 -15.85 0.38
C TYR A 229 -18.14 -14.45 0.98
N ILE A 230 -17.95 -14.31 2.31
CA ILE A 230 -18.02 -13.03 3.01
C ILE A 230 -16.82 -12.93 3.95
N SER A 231 -16.01 -11.88 3.81
CA SER A 231 -14.90 -11.63 4.73
C SER A 231 -14.47 -10.16 4.70
N LEU A 232 -14.26 -9.58 5.89
CA LEU A 232 -13.70 -8.24 6.09
C LEU A 232 -12.19 -8.27 6.38
N GLY A 233 -11.52 -9.38 6.07
CA GLY A 233 -10.06 -9.51 6.21
C GLY A 233 -9.61 -9.82 7.64
N THR A 234 -8.36 -9.44 7.96
CA THR A 234 -7.69 -9.86 9.21
C THR A 234 -7.41 -8.71 10.18
N VAL A 235 -7.50 -7.46 9.75
CA VAL A 235 -7.10 -6.30 10.56
C VAL A 235 -8.31 -5.61 11.19
N ASP A 236 -9.21 -5.08 10.36
CA ASP A 236 -10.42 -4.39 10.81
C ASP A 236 -11.66 -5.24 10.48
N ASN A 237 -11.88 -6.29 11.26
CA ASN A 237 -12.96 -7.27 11.05
C ASN A 237 -13.96 -7.32 12.21
N ARG A 238 -13.89 -6.40 13.18
CA ARG A 238 -14.80 -6.36 14.34
C ARG A 238 -16.07 -5.57 14.01
N HIS A 239 -16.86 -6.08 13.07
CA HIS A 239 -18.12 -5.48 12.61
C HIS A 239 -19.31 -6.43 12.85
N PRO A 240 -19.68 -6.71 14.13
CA PRO A 240 -20.73 -7.70 14.44
C PRO A 240 -22.09 -7.33 13.82
N ASP A 241 -22.41 -6.04 13.68
CA ASP A 241 -23.67 -5.59 13.09
C ASP A 241 -23.73 -5.90 11.60
N PHE A 242 -22.62 -5.68 10.87
CA PHE A 242 -22.50 -6.09 9.47
C PHE A 242 -22.73 -7.60 9.30
N TYR A 243 -22.12 -8.42 10.14
CA TYR A 243 -22.29 -9.88 10.08
C TYR A 243 -23.72 -10.29 10.41
N ARG A 244 -24.38 -9.65 11.39
CA ARG A 244 -25.82 -9.89 11.68
C ARG A 244 -26.69 -9.48 10.50
N ASN A 245 -26.40 -8.37 9.85
CA ASN A 245 -27.09 -7.94 8.64
C ASN A 245 -26.92 -8.96 7.50
N CYS A 246 -25.73 -9.54 7.33
CA CYS A 246 -25.47 -10.61 6.37
C CYS A 246 -26.28 -11.88 6.68
N LEU A 247 -26.33 -12.29 7.96
CA LEU A 247 -27.14 -13.44 8.39
C LEU A 247 -28.64 -13.23 8.10
N ALA A 248 -29.15 -12.03 8.38
CA ALA A 248 -30.55 -11.68 8.11
C ALA A 248 -30.85 -11.62 6.61
N ALA A 249 -29.95 -11.00 5.82
CA ALA A 249 -30.07 -10.85 4.38
C ALA A 249 -30.14 -12.19 3.63
N LEU A 250 -29.34 -13.16 4.11
CA LEU A 250 -29.12 -14.42 3.41
C LEU A 250 -29.85 -15.62 4.04
N ARG A 251 -30.63 -15.39 5.07
CA ARG A 251 -31.56 -16.39 5.60
C ARG A 251 -32.46 -16.89 4.44
N ASP A 252 -32.52 -18.19 4.27
CA ASP A 252 -33.31 -18.85 3.24
C ASP A 252 -32.96 -18.45 1.78
N ALA A 253 -31.78 -17.83 1.57
CA ALA A 253 -31.30 -17.54 0.23
C ALA A 253 -30.98 -18.86 -0.54
N PRO A 254 -31.25 -18.96 -1.85
CA PRO A 254 -30.90 -20.13 -2.63
C PRO A 254 -29.41 -20.17 -2.99
N CYS A 255 -28.56 -20.00 -1.98
CA CYS A 255 -27.12 -20.06 -2.09
C CYS A 255 -26.49 -20.65 -0.82
N ARG A 256 -25.31 -21.23 -0.96
CA ARG A 256 -24.42 -21.57 0.14
C ARG A 256 -23.62 -20.34 0.54
N VAL A 257 -23.53 -20.04 1.83
CA VAL A 257 -22.74 -18.92 2.32
C VAL A 257 -21.62 -19.43 3.22
N ILE A 258 -20.41 -18.93 3.00
CA ILE A 258 -19.25 -19.16 3.88
C ILE A 258 -18.80 -17.79 4.38
N MET A 259 -18.79 -17.58 5.70
CA MET A 259 -18.44 -16.31 6.33
C MET A 259 -17.24 -16.48 7.24
N SER A 260 -16.18 -15.69 6.99
CA SER A 260 -15.00 -15.58 7.85
C SER A 260 -15.04 -14.28 8.64
N VAL A 261 -15.25 -14.36 9.95
CA VAL A 261 -15.54 -13.20 10.80
C VAL A 261 -14.35 -12.71 11.63
N GLY A 262 -13.18 -13.37 11.51
CA GLY A 262 -11.96 -13.04 12.24
C GLY A 262 -11.95 -13.55 13.70
N GLU A 263 -10.74 -13.68 14.25
CA GLU A 263 -10.51 -14.22 15.60
C GLU A 263 -11.13 -13.35 16.71
N GLY A 264 -11.34 -12.07 16.45
CA GLY A 264 -11.88 -11.12 17.41
C GLY A 264 -13.41 -11.10 17.52
N THR A 265 -14.12 -11.90 16.71
CA THR A 265 -15.58 -11.95 16.71
C THR A 265 -16.07 -13.19 17.44
N ASP A 266 -16.92 -12.96 18.45
CA ASP A 266 -17.67 -14.05 19.12
C ASP A 266 -18.84 -14.49 18.23
N ILE A 267 -18.74 -15.68 17.66
CA ILE A 267 -19.74 -16.24 16.75
C ILE A 267 -21.07 -16.46 17.50
N ALA A 268 -21.04 -16.86 18.78
CA ALA A 268 -22.25 -17.08 19.56
C ALA A 268 -23.04 -15.78 19.77
N ALA A 269 -22.36 -14.63 19.83
CA ALA A 269 -23.00 -13.32 19.95
C ALA A 269 -23.65 -12.81 18.65
N LEU A 270 -23.45 -13.48 17.52
CA LEU A 270 -24.10 -13.12 16.25
C LEU A 270 -25.57 -13.56 16.19
N GLY A 271 -26.00 -14.46 17.08
CA GLY A 271 -27.34 -15.02 17.11
C GLY A 271 -27.49 -16.33 16.34
N GLU A 272 -28.72 -16.64 15.93
CA GLU A 272 -29.02 -17.86 15.18
C GLU A 272 -28.38 -17.86 13.80
N ILE A 273 -27.63 -18.91 13.47
CA ILE A 273 -27.00 -19.09 12.16
C ILE A 273 -27.92 -19.94 11.28
N PRO A 274 -28.39 -19.40 10.15
CA PRO A 274 -29.24 -20.16 9.19
C PRO A 274 -28.51 -21.38 8.61
N GLY A 275 -29.25 -22.43 8.27
CA GLY A 275 -28.67 -23.69 7.83
C GLY A 275 -27.90 -23.67 6.50
N ASN A 276 -28.13 -22.65 5.67
CA ASN A 276 -27.40 -22.44 4.42
C ASN A 276 -26.10 -21.62 4.62
N ILE A 277 -25.80 -21.16 5.86
CA ILE A 277 -24.66 -20.30 6.21
C ILE A 277 -23.70 -21.05 7.14
N THR A 278 -22.43 -21.06 6.79
CA THR A 278 -21.34 -21.52 7.65
C THR A 278 -20.54 -20.31 8.14
N VAL A 279 -20.43 -20.11 9.43
CA VAL A 279 -19.63 -19.02 10.05
C VAL A 279 -18.44 -19.61 10.75
N GLN A 280 -17.24 -19.08 10.48
CA GLN A 280 -15.99 -19.48 11.12
C GLN A 280 -15.14 -18.24 11.40
N ASN A 281 -14.33 -18.27 12.45
CA ASN A 281 -13.38 -17.20 12.72
C ASN A 281 -12.32 -17.14 11.62
N ARG A 282 -11.91 -18.29 11.09
CA ARG A 282 -10.91 -18.39 10.03
C ARG A 282 -11.22 -19.53 9.05
N VAL A 283 -11.02 -19.28 7.77
CA VAL A 283 -11.17 -20.27 6.70
C VAL A 283 -9.90 -20.32 5.84
N ASP A 284 -9.73 -21.38 5.07
CA ASP A 284 -8.80 -21.36 3.94
C ASP A 284 -9.40 -20.54 2.79
N GLN A 285 -9.07 -19.25 2.74
CA GLN A 285 -9.61 -18.31 1.75
C GLN A 285 -9.40 -18.77 0.31
N MET A 286 -8.24 -19.37 0.01
CA MET A 286 -7.95 -19.85 -1.34
C MET A 286 -8.87 -21.01 -1.74
N ALA A 287 -9.11 -21.95 -0.81
CA ALA A 287 -10.03 -23.06 -1.05
C ALA A 287 -11.49 -22.59 -1.20
N VAL A 288 -11.89 -21.59 -0.40
CA VAL A 288 -13.24 -21.01 -0.47
C VAL A 288 -13.43 -20.25 -1.76
N LEU A 289 -12.48 -19.37 -2.14
CA LEU A 289 -12.55 -18.58 -3.38
C LEU A 289 -12.58 -19.46 -4.63
N ALA A 290 -11.87 -20.58 -4.62
CA ALA A 290 -11.87 -21.53 -5.76
C ALA A 290 -13.25 -22.10 -6.09
N VAL A 291 -14.20 -22.10 -5.14
CA VAL A 291 -15.58 -22.59 -5.33
C VAL A 291 -16.63 -21.48 -5.27
N SER A 292 -16.21 -20.22 -5.02
CA SER A 292 -17.13 -19.10 -4.86
C SER A 292 -17.62 -18.54 -6.19
N ASP A 293 -18.86 -18.08 -6.20
CA ASP A 293 -19.51 -17.42 -7.34
C ASP A 293 -19.65 -15.89 -7.11
N ALA A 294 -19.55 -15.43 -5.85
CA ALA A 294 -19.46 -14.02 -5.46
C ALA A 294 -18.69 -13.87 -4.16
N PHE A 295 -18.04 -12.73 -3.97
CA PHE A 295 -17.31 -12.40 -2.73
C PHE A 295 -17.67 -11.01 -2.22
N VAL A 296 -18.17 -10.93 -0.99
CA VAL A 296 -18.39 -9.68 -0.25
C VAL A 296 -17.13 -9.36 0.54
N THR A 297 -16.47 -8.27 0.19
CA THR A 297 -15.11 -7.97 0.67
C THR A 297 -14.94 -6.52 1.12
N HIS A 298 -14.08 -6.32 2.14
CA HIS A 298 -13.56 -5.00 2.53
C HIS A 298 -12.60 -4.37 1.50
N CYS A 299 -12.30 -5.08 0.42
CA CYS A 299 -11.45 -4.61 -0.68
C CYS A 299 -9.95 -4.49 -0.35
N GLY A 300 -9.42 -5.24 0.62
CA GLY A 300 -7.96 -5.36 0.80
C GLY A 300 -7.30 -5.97 -0.46
N MET A 301 -6.16 -5.40 -0.87
CA MET A 301 -5.50 -5.71 -2.15
C MET A 301 -5.28 -7.21 -2.38
N ASN A 302 -4.82 -7.95 -1.36
CA ASN A 302 -4.59 -9.40 -1.49
C ASN A 302 -5.90 -10.16 -1.71
N SER A 303 -6.93 -9.88 -0.89
CA SER A 303 -8.23 -10.55 -1.00
C SER A 303 -8.91 -10.31 -2.34
N VAL A 304 -8.81 -9.08 -2.86
CA VAL A 304 -9.31 -8.73 -4.19
C VAL A 304 -8.51 -9.46 -5.27
N SER A 305 -7.19 -9.47 -5.18
CA SER A 305 -6.32 -10.15 -6.15
C SER A 305 -6.55 -11.67 -6.16
N GLU A 306 -6.73 -12.27 -4.99
CA GLU A 306 -7.05 -13.70 -4.84
C GLU A 306 -8.41 -14.02 -5.47
N ALA A 307 -9.44 -13.22 -5.18
CA ALA A 307 -10.78 -13.43 -5.75
C ALA A 307 -10.78 -13.27 -7.28
N LEU A 308 -10.19 -12.20 -7.80
CA LEU A 308 -10.10 -11.97 -9.24
C LEU A 308 -9.27 -13.05 -9.95
N TYR A 309 -8.22 -13.58 -9.30
CA TYR A 309 -7.46 -14.70 -9.85
C TYR A 309 -8.34 -15.93 -10.15
N PHE A 310 -9.32 -16.20 -9.30
CA PHE A 310 -10.32 -17.25 -9.52
C PHE A 310 -11.49 -16.79 -10.41
N GLY A 311 -11.51 -15.54 -10.85
CA GLY A 311 -12.59 -15.00 -11.67
C GLY A 311 -13.88 -14.73 -10.89
N VAL A 312 -13.78 -14.52 -9.57
CA VAL A 312 -14.93 -14.27 -8.68
C VAL A 312 -15.27 -12.77 -8.70
N PRO A 313 -16.49 -12.38 -9.10
CA PRO A 313 -16.96 -11.00 -9.04
C PRO A 313 -17.22 -10.56 -7.59
N LEU A 314 -17.14 -9.25 -7.33
CA LEU A 314 -17.05 -8.69 -5.99
C LEU A 314 -18.23 -7.78 -5.64
N LEU A 315 -18.73 -7.91 -4.39
CA LEU A 315 -19.52 -6.87 -3.72
C LEU A 315 -18.60 -6.10 -2.77
N LEU A 316 -18.41 -4.81 -3.03
CA LEU A 316 -17.35 -3.97 -2.47
C LEU A 316 -17.85 -3.21 -1.24
N PHE A 317 -17.20 -3.43 -0.10
CA PHE A 317 -17.50 -2.76 1.18
C PHE A 317 -16.21 -2.22 1.81
N PRO A 318 -15.55 -1.21 1.22
CA PRO A 318 -14.30 -0.67 1.71
C PRO A 318 -14.47 0.08 3.04
N LEU A 319 -13.57 -0.12 3.99
CA LEU A 319 -13.56 0.46 5.34
C LEU A 319 -12.50 1.56 5.50
N THR A 320 -11.45 1.52 4.68
CA THR A 320 -10.31 2.46 4.72
C THR A 320 -10.11 3.18 3.39
N PRO A 321 -9.40 4.32 3.35
CA PRO A 321 -9.08 5.02 2.09
C PRO A 321 -8.25 4.17 1.10
N GLU A 322 -7.38 3.30 1.58
CA GLU A 322 -6.62 2.38 0.73
C GLU A 322 -7.55 1.38 0.05
N GLU A 323 -8.41 0.73 0.83
CA GLU A 323 -9.42 -0.20 0.33
C GLU A 323 -10.41 0.46 -0.63
N GLN A 324 -10.79 1.72 -0.38
CA GLN A 324 -11.59 2.52 -1.30
C GLN A 324 -10.90 2.70 -2.65
N GLY A 325 -9.57 2.89 -2.66
CA GLY A 325 -8.78 2.98 -3.89
C GLY A 325 -8.84 1.70 -4.70
N VAL A 326 -8.69 0.55 -4.04
CA VAL A 326 -8.80 -0.78 -4.66
C VAL A 326 -10.22 -1.02 -5.16
N ALA A 327 -11.24 -0.71 -4.34
CA ALA A 327 -12.65 -0.83 -4.71
C ALA A 327 -13.01 0.00 -5.94
N ASN A 328 -12.55 1.26 -5.99
CA ASN A 328 -12.75 2.13 -7.14
C ASN A 328 -12.16 1.51 -8.42
N ARG A 329 -10.97 0.90 -8.31
CA ARG A 329 -10.34 0.24 -9.46
C ARG A 329 -11.11 -0.99 -9.93
N VAL A 330 -11.56 -1.84 -9.01
CA VAL A 330 -12.40 -3.01 -9.31
C VAL A 330 -13.69 -2.58 -10.02
N SER A 331 -14.37 -1.57 -9.49
CA SER A 331 -15.61 -1.04 -10.06
C SER A 331 -15.37 -0.41 -11.44
N ALA A 332 -14.31 0.36 -11.63
CA ALA A 332 -13.94 0.97 -12.91
C ALA A 332 -13.63 -0.08 -14.00
N LEU A 333 -13.12 -1.24 -13.62
CA LEU A 333 -12.85 -2.36 -14.51
C LEU A 333 -14.06 -3.32 -14.67
N GLY A 334 -15.19 -3.00 -14.05
CA GLY A 334 -16.43 -3.75 -14.17
C GLY A 334 -16.38 -5.14 -13.55
N ALA A 335 -15.54 -5.36 -12.51
CA ALA A 335 -15.43 -6.66 -11.84
C ALA A 335 -16.13 -6.70 -10.47
N GLY A 336 -16.83 -5.63 -10.08
CA GLY A 336 -17.58 -5.57 -8.84
C GLY A 336 -18.51 -4.36 -8.74
N LEU A 337 -19.43 -4.43 -7.78
CA LEU A 337 -20.39 -3.39 -7.44
C LEU A 337 -20.18 -2.92 -6.00
N PHE A 338 -20.37 -1.64 -5.74
CA PHE A 338 -20.37 -1.14 -4.36
C PHE A 338 -21.64 -1.57 -3.62
N LEU A 339 -21.49 -2.06 -2.39
CA LEU A 339 -22.61 -2.16 -1.46
C LEU A 339 -23.10 -0.73 -1.15
N LYS A 340 -24.41 -0.49 -1.32
CA LYS A 340 -24.99 0.84 -1.15
C LYS A 340 -25.13 1.24 0.32
N GLU A 341 -25.64 0.31 1.13
CA GLU A 341 -25.90 0.51 2.56
C GLU A 341 -25.64 -0.79 3.32
N ASP A 342 -25.23 -0.68 4.57
CA ASP A 342 -25.08 -1.82 5.48
C ASP A 342 -26.45 -2.19 6.10
N THR A 343 -27.36 -2.65 5.24
CA THR A 343 -28.68 -3.13 5.63
C THR A 343 -28.96 -4.50 4.99
N PRO A 344 -29.77 -5.37 5.62
CA PRO A 344 -30.10 -6.69 5.06
C PRO A 344 -30.63 -6.62 3.62
N ASP A 345 -31.52 -5.68 3.33
CA ASP A 345 -32.13 -5.53 2.00
C ASP A 345 -31.08 -5.12 0.95
N SER A 346 -30.20 -4.18 1.29
CA SER A 346 -29.13 -3.71 0.39
C SER A 346 -28.09 -4.81 0.16
N ILE A 347 -27.71 -5.56 1.20
CA ILE A 347 -26.78 -6.70 1.11
C ILE A 347 -27.38 -7.77 0.19
N ARG A 348 -28.65 -8.15 0.41
CA ARG A 348 -29.33 -9.15 -0.43
C ARG A 348 -29.38 -8.70 -1.88
N ALA A 349 -29.86 -7.49 -2.16
CA ALA A 349 -29.95 -6.95 -3.51
C ALA A 349 -28.57 -6.86 -4.18
N GLY A 350 -27.52 -6.47 -3.44
CA GLY A 350 -26.16 -6.41 -3.94
C GLY A 350 -25.60 -7.78 -4.34
N ILE A 351 -25.81 -8.80 -3.49
CA ILE A 351 -25.36 -10.18 -3.76
C ILE A 351 -26.12 -10.75 -4.97
N ASP A 352 -27.44 -10.59 -5.02
CA ASP A 352 -28.25 -11.04 -6.13
C ASP A 352 -27.83 -10.38 -7.46
N ALA A 353 -27.51 -9.07 -7.41
CA ALA A 353 -26.99 -8.34 -8.57
C ALA A 353 -25.63 -8.89 -9.05
N VAL A 354 -24.69 -9.17 -8.12
CA VAL A 354 -23.37 -9.72 -8.47
C VAL A 354 -23.49 -11.14 -9.02
N LEU A 355 -24.32 -12.00 -8.42
CA LEU A 355 -24.51 -13.39 -8.85
C LEU A 355 -25.13 -13.49 -10.26
N ASN A 356 -25.99 -12.54 -10.64
CA ASN A 356 -26.70 -12.54 -11.92
C ASN A 356 -26.03 -11.68 -13.01
N ALA A 357 -24.89 -11.05 -12.73
CA ALA A 357 -24.21 -10.17 -13.67
C ALA A 357 -23.10 -10.90 -14.44
N ASP A 358 -23.42 -11.47 -15.60
CA ASP A 358 -22.44 -12.16 -16.46
C ASP A 358 -21.26 -11.26 -16.88
N ASN A 359 -21.50 -9.98 -17.08
CA ASN A 359 -20.47 -9.00 -17.41
C ASN A 359 -19.44 -8.81 -16.29
N LEU A 360 -19.88 -8.80 -15.01
CA LEU A 360 -18.94 -8.71 -13.87
C LEU A 360 -18.08 -9.98 -13.79
N ARG A 361 -18.66 -11.14 -13.99
CA ARG A 361 -17.95 -12.42 -14.03
C ARG A 361 -16.94 -12.47 -15.17
N ALA A 362 -17.33 -12.01 -16.36
CA ALA A 362 -16.45 -11.95 -17.52
C ALA A 362 -15.24 -11.00 -17.26
N SER A 363 -15.49 -9.82 -16.66
CA SER A 363 -14.43 -8.88 -16.28
C SER A 363 -13.52 -9.45 -15.21
N ALA A 364 -14.06 -10.06 -14.15
CA ALA A 364 -13.27 -10.70 -13.09
C ALA A 364 -12.38 -11.81 -13.67
N LYS A 365 -12.92 -12.64 -14.58
CA LYS A 365 -12.16 -13.68 -15.28
C LYS A 365 -11.03 -13.09 -16.13
N SER A 366 -11.31 -12.03 -16.90
CA SER A 366 -10.31 -11.35 -17.73
C SER A 366 -9.15 -10.80 -16.90
N LEU A 367 -9.45 -10.21 -15.73
CA LEU A 367 -8.42 -9.75 -14.78
C LEU A 367 -7.64 -10.94 -14.21
N GLY A 368 -8.30 -12.04 -13.84
CA GLY A 368 -7.62 -13.26 -13.42
C GLY A 368 -6.69 -13.83 -14.49
N ASP A 369 -7.08 -13.79 -15.75
CA ASP A 369 -6.22 -14.17 -16.87
C ASP A 369 -5.02 -13.24 -16.99
N SER A 370 -5.18 -11.92 -16.77
CA SER A 370 -4.07 -10.96 -16.74
C SER A 370 -3.06 -11.29 -15.63
N PHE A 371 -3.55 -11.61 -14.44
CA PHE A 371 -2.68 -12.00 -13.30
C PHE A 371 -1.86 -13.26 -13.60
N ARG A 372 -2.48 -14.26 -14.20
CA ARG A 372 -1.79 -15.52 -14.57
C ARG A 372 -0.69 -15.33 -15.61
N ARG A 373 -0.80 -14.32 -16.47
CA ARG A 373 0.22 -13.99 -17.49
C ARG A 373 1.44 -13.26 -16.93
N CYS A 374 1.40 -12.72 -15.70
CA CYS A 374 2.46 -11.88 -15.15
C CYS A 374 3.73 -12.65 -14.72
N GLY A 375 3.69 -13.97 -14.60
CA GLY A 375 4.84 -14.80 -14.24
C GLY A 375 5.07 -15.00 -12.73
N GLY A 376 4.34 -14.32 -11.85
CA GLY A 376 4.33 -14.58 -10.40
C GLY A 376 5.69 -14.48 -9.72
N ALA A 377 5.95 -15.41 -8.82
CA ALA A 377 7.20 -15.50 -8.06
C ALA A 377 8.45 -15.58 -8.95
N LYS A 378 8.34 -16.23 -10.11
CA LYS A 378 9.43 -16.34 -11.08
C LYS A 378 9.83 -14.98 -11.62
N ALA A 379 8.86 -14.18 -12.09
CA ALA A 379 9.13 -12.83 -12.60
C ALA A 379 9.71 -11.90 -11.53
N ALA A 380 9.25 -12.03 -10.29
CA ALA A 380 9.80 -11.29 -9.16
C ALA A 380 11.26 -11.70 -8.85
N ALA A 381 11.54 -12.99 -8.84
CA ALA A 381 12.90 -13.51 -8.65
C ALA A 381 13.84 -13.08 -9.78
N ASP A 382 13.41 -13.18 -11.05
CA ASP A 382 14.17 -12.72 -12.21
C ASP A 382 14.56 -11.23 -12.08
N LYS A 383 13.62 -10.37 -11.59
CA LYS A 383 13.90 -8.95 -11.34
C LYS A 383 14.97 -8.76 -10.26
N ILE A 384 14.88 -9.50 -9.16
CA ILE A 384 15.83 -9.43 -8.05
C ILE A 384 17.22 -9.87 -8.51
N GLU A 385 17.32 -11.00 -9.22
CA GLU A 385 18.59 -11.51 -9.77
C GLU A 385 19.24 -10.52 -10.75
N ASN A 386 18.44 -9.95 -11.66
CA ASN A 386 18.90 -8.98 -12.63
C ASN A 386 19.39 -7.67 -11.97
N THR A 387 18.82 -7.28 -10.84
CA THR A 387 19.27 -6.09 -10.08
C THR A 387 20.55 -6.38 -9.33
N ALA A 388 20.66 -7.54 -8.68
CA ALA A 388 21.87 -7.97 -7.97
C ALA A 388 23.11 -8.04 -8.87
N GLY A 389 22.94 -8.35 -10.17
CA GLY A 389 24.02 -8.38 -11.15
C GLY A 389 24.51 -7.03 -11.67
N LYS A 390 23.92 -5.92 -11.18
CA LYS A 390 24.24 -4.55 -11.63
C LYS A 390 24.87 -3.74 -10.52
N PRO A 391 25.63 -2.68 -10.84
CA PRO A 391 26.04 -1.68 -9.86
C PRO A 391 24.82 -1.03 -9.18
N ALA A 392 24.94 -0.73 -7.89
CA ALA A 392 23.89 -0.01 -7.18
C ALA A 392 23.61 1.34 -7.85
N HIS A 393 22.34 1.63 -8.08
CA HIS A 393 21.91 2.89 -8.66
C HIS A 393 20.83 3.54 -7.78
N PHE A 394 21.05 4.79 -7.42
CA PHE A 394 20.11 5.59 -6.65
C PHE A 394 20.04 7.00 -7.23
N SER A 395 18.85 7.45 -7.58
CA SER A 395 18.64 8.83 -8.00
C SER A 395 19.05 9.81 -6.91
N GLN A 396 19.54 10.97 -7.30
CA GLN A 396 19.92 12.01 -6.33
C GLN A 396 18.69 12.46 -5.53
N PRO A 397 18.83 12.59 -4.19
CA PRO A 397 17.73 13.05 -3.35
C PRO A 397 17.17 14.39 -3.81
N GLN A 398 15.87 14.45 -4.04
CA GLN A 398 15.20 15.67 -4.51
C GLN A 398 14.57 16.44 -3.35
N PRO A 399 14.83 17.73 -3.20
CA PRO A 399 14.12 18.56 -2.24
C PRO A 399 12.66 18.72 -2.65
N ILE A 400 11.74 18.86 -1.69
CA ILE A 400 10.30 19.11 -1.95
C ILE A 400 10.10 20.32 -2.87
N MET A 401 10.95 21.34 -2.73
CA MET A 401 10.95 22.56 -3.54
C MET A 401 12.37 22.86 -3.99
N THR A 402 12.53 23.15 -5.26
CA THR A 402 13.78 23.71 -5.78
C THR A 402 14.05 25.07 -5.15
N PRO A 403 15.30 25.57 -5.16
CA PRO A 403 15.60 26.93 -4.70
C PRO A 403 14.72 27.99 -5.38
N GLY A 404 14.43 27.84 -6.67
CA GLY A 404 13.52 28.70 -7.42
C GLY A 404 12.07 28.64 -6.92
N GLN A 405 11.54 27.44 -6.68
CA GLN A 405 10.21 27.24 -6.12
C GLN A 405 10.09 27.79 -4.68
N LYS A 406 11.15 27.64 -3.85
CA LYS A 406 11.19 28.25 -2.51
C LYS A 406 11.15 29.77 -2.59
N ALA A 407 11.94 30.36 -3.49
CA ALA A 407 11.95 31.80 -3.73
C ALA A 407 10.57 32.29 -4.21
N GLN A 408 9.96 31.56 -5.16
CA GLN A 408 8.62 31.87 -5.67
C GLN A 408 7.56 31.81 -4.58
N ALA A 409 7.57 30.76 -3.72
CA ALA A 409 6.63 30.61 -2.62
C ALA A 409 6.81 31.74 -1.58
N LEU A 410 8.05 32.09 -1.26
CA LEU A 410 8.35 33.20 -0.33
C LEU A 410 7.85 34.53 -0.88
N VAL A 411 8.15 34.84 -2.13
CA VAL A 411 7.73 36.09 -2.80
C VAL A 411 6.20 36.15 -2.91
N GLY A 412 5.55 35.03 -3.28
CA GLY A 412 4.09 34.94 -3.36
C GLY A 412 3.41 35.10 -2.00
N THR A 413 3.96 34.48 -0.94
CA THR A 413 3.45 34.60 0.43
C THR A 413 3.60 36.04 0.93
N THR A 414 4.75 36.67 0.69
CA THR A 414 4.99 38.07 1.06
C THR A 414 4.02 38.99 0.32
N ALA A 415 3.77 38.77 -0.96
CA ALA A 415 2.78 39.51 -1.74
C ALA A 415 1.37 39.41 -1.12
N LEU A 416 0.95 38.21 -0.75
CA LEU A 416 -0.36 37.97 -0.14
C LEU A 416 -0.48 38.66 1.22
N ILE A 417 0.56 38.59 2.07
CA ILE A 417 0.58 39.27 3.36
C ILE A 417 0.44 40.78 3.19
N LEU A 418 1.17 41.37 2.24
CA LEU A 418 1.06 42.82 1.96
C LEU A 418 -0.34 43.22 1.49
N LEU A 419 -0.96 42.40 0.62
CA LEU A 419 -2.33 42.61 0.18
C LEU A 419 -3.34 42.50 1.33
N LEU A 420 -3.17 41.53 2.22
CA LEU A 420 -4.02 41.37 3.40
C LEU A 420 -3.88 42.56 4.36
N ILE A 421 -2.67 43.05 4.64
CA ILE A 421 -2.46 44.22 5.47
C ILE A 421 -3.08 45.46 4.83
N ALA A 422 -3.02 45.56 3.49
CA ALA A 422 -3.64 46.66 2.77
C ALA A 422 -5.16 46.74 2.95
N LEU A 423 -5.87 45.63 3.28
CA LEU A 423 -7.30 45.62 3.58
C LEU A 423 -7.64 46.38 4.87
N PHE A 424 -6.70 46.41 5.83
CA PHE A 424 -6.88 47.04 7.15
C PHE A 424 -6.22 48.40 7.27
N THR A 425 -5.63 48.94 6.18
CA THR A 425 -4.96 50.23 6.14
C THR A 425 -5.69 51.22 5.23
N HIS A 426 -5.43 52.52 5.42
CA HIS A 426 -6.11 53.59 4.67
C HIS A 426 -5.07 54.55 4.03
N GLY A 427 -5.53 55.36 3.06
CA GLY A 427 -4.73 56.42 2.48
C GLY A 427 -3.52 55.95 1.67
N THR A 428 -2.40 56.68 1.79
CA THR A 428 -1.17 56.46 1.02
C THR A 428 -0.54 55.11 1.35
N VAL A 429 -0.59 54.67 2.62
CA VAL A 429 -0.04 53.38 3.08
C VAL A 429 -0.72 52.21 2.34
N ARG A 430 -2.02 52.22 2.23
CA ARG A 430 -2.80 51.24 1.48
C ARG A 430 -2.35 51.15 0.01
N ARG A 431 -2.16 52.31 -0.64
CA ARG A 431 -1.70 52.34 -2.05
C ARG A 431 -0.33 51.73 -2.22
N ILE A 432 0.62 52.07 -1.34
CA ILE A 432 1.97 51.53 -1.37
C ILE A 432 1.96 49.99 -1.19
N LEU A 433 1.21 49.47 -0.20
CA LEU A 433 1.10 48.04 0.05
C LEU A 433 0.46 47.28 -1.11
N LEU A 434 -0.55 47.84 -1.76
CA LEU A 434 -1.20 47.25 -2.94
C LEU A 434 -0.21 47.19 -4.13
N ILE A 435 0.57 48.25 -4.36
CA ILE A 435 1.57 48.29 -5.44
C ILE A 435 2.66 47.30 -5.17
N LEU A 436 3.22 47.24 -3.99
CA LEU A 436 4.27 46.27 -3.60
C LEU A 436 3.78 44.83 -3.68
N GLY A 437 2.56 44.55 -3.20
CA GLY A 437 1.93 43.23 -3.30
C GLY A 437 1.73 42.80 -4.76
N ALA A 438 1.28 43.72 -5.62
CA ALA A 438 1.11 43.45 -7.05
C ALA A 438 2.44 43.19 -7.76
N ILE A 439 3.49 43.99 -7.49
CA ILE A 439 4.83 43.82 -8.06
C ILE A 439 5.44 42.47 -7.65
N LEU A 440 5.35 42.11 -6.37
CA LEU A 440 5.83 40.84 -5.86
C LEU A 440 5.01 39.66 -6.43
N GLY A 441 3.70 39.80 -6.54
CA GLY A 441 2.83 38.79 -7.14
C GLY A 441 3.15 38.52 -8.62
N LEU A 442 3.45 39.57 -9.38
CA LEU A 442 3.93 39.44 -10.77
C LEU A 442 5.34 38.83 -10.81
N GLY A 443 6.25 39.24 -9.92
CA GLY A 443 7.59 38.68 -9.81
C GLY A 443 7.60 37.18 -9.51
N SER A 444 6.66 36.70 -8.67
CA SER A 444 6.52 35.28 -8.37
C SER A 444 6.19 34.44 -9.62
N ASN A 445 5.44 35.00 -10.57
CA ASN A 445 5.11 34.33 -11.84
C ASN A 445 6.31 34.30 -12.80
N ILE A 446 7.22 35.27 -12.75
CA ILE A 446 8.44 35.28 -13.59
C ILE A 446 9.36 34.11 -13.19
N PHE A 447 9.50 33.80 -11.92
CA PHE A 447 10.25 32.63 -11.46
C PHE A 447 9.68 31.31 -11.98
N ARG A 448 8.37 31.23 -12.18
CA ARG A 448 7.69 30.06 -12.76
C ARG A 448 8.06 29.84 -14.25
N PHE A 449 8.28 30.93 -14.99
CA PHE A 449 8.70 30.88 -16.39
C PHE A 449 10.18 30.50 -16.52
N LEU A 450 11.05 31.00 -15.65
CA LEU A 450 12.49 30.72 -15.66
C LEU A 450 12.83 29.29 -15.26
N ASP A 451 12.03 28.66 -14.39
CA ASP A 451 12.19 27.27 -13.96
C ASP A 451 11.73 26.27 -15.03
N LYS A 452 10.74 26.64 -15.88
CA LYS A 452 10.28 25.81 -17.01
C LYS A 452 11.23 25.79 -18.21
N GLY A 453 12.16 26.73 -18.28
CA GLY A 453 13.17 26.81 -19.35
C GLY A 453 14.44 26.00 -19.07
N LYS A 454 14.52 25.30 -17.93
CA LYS A 454 15.66 24.47 -17.50
C LYS A 454 15.33 22.99 -17.37
N GLN A 455 14.12 22.57 -17.72
CA GLN A 455 13.70 21.19 -17.94
C GLN A 455 13.57 20.96 -19.45
#